data_7760c95c6dbe5014816e1054967bc2a7
#
_entry.id   7760c95c6dbe5014816e1054967bc2a7
#
_cell.length_a   1.000
_cell.length_b   1.000
_cell.length_c   1.000
_cell.angle_alpha   90.00
_cell.angle_beta   90.00
_cell.angle_gamma   90.00
#
_symmetry.space_group_name_H-M   'P 1'
#
loop_
_entity.id
_entity.type
_entity.pdbx_description
1 polymer ?
#
loop_
_entity_poly.entity_id
_entity_poly.type
_entity_poly.pdbx_seq_one_letter_code
_entity_poly.pdbx_strand_id
1 'polypeptide(L)'
;MSIVNIAAYRFYPQPVESLQSRRDRLRATCRQLELKGTILLSTEGINMFMAGPRASIDTVLAIVRSFPGFEEIPIKESITDYQPFNRMLVKIKQEIIPVGCQEVPPQENASPKITPERLKQWLDQKIPVALLDTRNDYEVALGTFRGAIDLNLKNFREFPAAAAALPEEIKKQPVVMFCTGGIRCEKIGPYMKGLGFEEIYQLEGGILKYFEECQQEHYDGECFVFDQRVALDPLLTPVDASECFACKHVLTPDDQQSPHYREGHSCPYCYRDPDQLANERHAQREARIRTIASEQRGCIPYENRRWISIPGKYAGRTLIDALQAIYPPYSEVQWRKEIEQGKITAPAASKRVWKTVAVTPERIVQEGERFLHTIPDYTEPPIDPDVRLIHEDEAIVVIHKGAPLPLHPSGRYQRNTLEAILHDAYFPEKLRPAHRIDALTTGIAVFTRKYSYASRLQPQFSAGTVDKTYLAWVQGEPRWIETECHLAIEDEPLPQGGRKLGPSGAPASTLFRVLDRNGGMALIEAVPKTGRTHQIRLHLAALGHPIQGDPLYLAGAACRSELEDRSSEPMRLHAWKIGFDHPITGQRVLYTASRLGYDVDPTPTPPVHATLTVQ
;
A
#
# COMPACT_ATOMS: atom_id res chain seq x y z
N MET A 1 1.49 14.14 -46.46
CA MET A 1 0.29 14.99 -46.26
C MET A 1 0.62 15.91 -45.09
N SER A 2 0.41 17.20 -45.25
CA SER A 2 0.65 18.13 -44.14
C SER A 2 -0.40 17.93 -43.02
N ILE A 3 0.05 17.75 -41.80
CA ILE A 3 -0.79 17.60 -40.62
C ILE A 3 -0.86 18.96 -39.92
N VAL A 4 -2.05 19.47 -39.71
CA VAL A 4 -2.29 20.69 -38.95
C VAL A 4 -2.36 20.33 -37.46
N ASN A 5 -1.54 20.98 -36.65
CA ASN A 5 -1.54 20.87 -35.21
C ASN A 5 -2.16 22.12 -34.63
N ILE A 6 -3.11 21.98 -33.71
CA ILE A 6 -3.69 23.12 -33.01
C ILE A 6 -3.53 22.97 -31.50
N ALA A 7 -3.32 24.11 -30.85
CA ALA A 7 -3.42 24.28 -29.41
C ALA A 7 -4.41 25.42 -29.13
N ALA A 8 -5.43 25.17 -28.34
CA ALA A 8 -6.44 26.16 -28.00
C ALA A 8 -6.96 25.94 -26.60
N TYR A 9 -7.19 27.03 -25.88
CA TYR A 9 -7.86 26.97 -24.59
C TYR A 9 -8.73 28.23 -24.40
N ARG A 10 -9.73 28.10 -23.57
CA ARG A 10 -10.50 29.25 -23.08
C ARG A 10 -11.15 28.92 -21.75
N PHE A 11 -10.95 29.80 -20.78
CA PHE A 11 -11.72 29.79 -19.56
C PHE A 11 -13.06 30.47 -19.81
N TYR A 12 -14.13 29.73 -19.62
CA TYR A 12 -15.51 30.20 -19.69
C TYR A 12 -16.42 29.24 -18.92
N PRO A 13 -17.23 29.72 -17.94
CA PRO A 13 -18.08 28.88 -17.11
C PRO A 13 -18.99 27.96 -17.93
N GLN A 14 -19.00 26.68 -17.62
CA GLN A 14 -19.79 25.69 -18.33
C GLN A 14 -20.78 25.03 -17.38
N PRO A 15 -22.07 24.89 -17.75
CA PRO A 15 -23.03 24.10 -16.99
C PRO A 15 -22.59 22.64 -16.90
N VAL A 16 -22.59 22.05 -15.70
CA VAL A 16 -22.16 20.67 -15.44
C VAL A 16 -22.93 19.67 -16.32
N GLU A 17 -24.24 19.88 -16.47
CA GLU A 17 -25.14 19.04 -17.28
C GLU A 17 -24.78 19.03 -18.77
N SER A 18 -24.12 20.06 -19.28
CA SER A 18 -23.72 20.13 -20.70
C SER A 18 -22.42 19.37 -21.00
N LEU A 19 -21.57 19.13 -20.02
CA LEU A 19 -20.23 18.58 -20.21
C LEU A 19 -20.27 17.17 -20.81
N GLN A 20 -21.18 16.33 -20.35
CA GLN A 20 -21.28 14.95 -20.82
C GLN A 20 -21.68 14.89 -22.32
N SER A 21 -22.70 15.64 -22.72
CA SER A 21 -23.17 15.67 -24.11
C SER A 21 -22.11 16.27 -25.05
N ARG A 22 -21.43 17.35 -24.63
CA ARG A 22 -20.32 17.97 -25.37
C ARG A 22 -19.16 17.00 -25.55
N ARG A 23 -18.76 16.32 -24.46
CA ARG A 23 -17.71 15.29 -24.53
C ARG A 23 -18.05 14.20 -25.51
N ASP A 24 -19.27 13.66 -25.45
CA ASP A 24 -19.67 12.54 -26.29
C ASP A 24 -19.72 12.95 -27.76
N ARG A 25 -20.25 14.15 -28.06
CA ARG A 25 -20.25 14.72 -29.41
C ARG A 25 -18.83 14.90 -29.96
N LEU A 26 -17.94 15.55 -29.21
CA LEU A 26 -16.55 15.77 -29.62
C LEU A 26 -15.81 14.44 -29.81
N ARG A 27 -16.00 13.50 -28.89
CA ARG A 27 -15.35 12.18 -28.95
C ARG A 27 -15.79 11.37 -30.19
N ALA A 28 -17.08 11.40 -30.51
CA ALA A 28 -17.63 10.72 -31.69
C ALA A 28 -17.06 11.33 -32.98
N THR A 29 -17.11 12.66 -33.11
CA THR A 29 -16.60 13.38 -34.28
C THR A 29 -15.10 13.19 -34.46
N CYS A 30 -14.29 13.36 -33.41
CA CYS A 30 -12.84 13.16 -33.50
C CYS A 30 -12.48 11.72 -33.92
N ARG A 31 -13.23 10.72 -33.43
CA ARG A 31 -13.02 9.32 -33.81
C ARG A 31 -13.40 9.09 -35.27
N GLN A 32 -14.53 9.63 -35.74
CA GLN A 32 -14.97 9.51 -37.14
C GLN A 32 -13.98 10.17 -38.10
N LEU A 33 -13.37 11.28 -37.72
CA LEU A 33 -12.41 12.03 -38.52
C LEU A 33 -10.96 11.60 -38.29
N GLU A 34 -10.71 10.52 -37.54
CA GLU A 34 -9.40 9.96 -37.25
C GLU A 34 -8.39 10.98 -36.64
N LEU A 35 -8.88 12.00 -35.97
CA LEU A 35 -8.05 12.99 -35.29
C LEU A 35 -7.38 12.39 -34.07
N LYS A 36 -6.19 12.88 -33.74
CA LYS A 36 -5.47 12.53 -32.53
C LYS A 36 -5.17 13.77 -31.69
N GLY A 37 -5.00 13.58 -30.37
CA GLY A 37 -4.75 14.68 -29.43
C GLY A 37 -5.49 14.51 -28.11
N THR A 38 -5.65 15.62 -27.41
CA THR A 38 -6.34 15.68 -26.12
C THR A 38 -7.29 16.87 -26.05
N ILE A 39 -8.55 16.63 -25.64
CA ILE A 39 -9.51 17.67 -25.30
C ILE A 39 -9.93 17.48 -23.84
N LEU A 40 -9.72 18.49 -23.03
CA LEU A 40 -10.15 18.54 -21.62
C LEU A 40 -11.32 19.51 -21.50
N LEU A 41 -12.40 19.05 -20.90
CA LEU A 41 -13.60 19.83 -20.59
C LEU A 41 -13.76 19.90 -19.07
N SER A 42 -14.12 21.05 -18.57
CA SER A 42 -14.53 21.22 -17.18
C SER A 42 -15.58 22.33 -17.05
N THR A 43 -16.09 22.54 -15.84
CA THR A 43 -16.97 23.68 -15.53
C THR A 43 -16.28 25.03 -15.72
N GLU A 44 -14.95 25.08 -15.73
CA GLU A 44 -14.17 26.31 -15.91
C GLU A 44 -13.82 26.61 -17.37
N GLY A 45 -13.98 25.63 -18.32
CA GLY A 45 -13.66 25.88 -19.72
C GLY A 45 -13.24 24.66 -20.52
N ILE A 46 -12.47 24.92 -21.59
CA ILE A 46 -11.89 23.92 -22.49
C ILE A 46 -10.39 24.15 -22.67
N ASN A 47 -9.63 23.03 -22.77
CA ASN A 47 -8.23 23.01 -23.18
C ASN A 47 -8.03 21.87 -24.17
N MET A 48 -7.45 22.16 -25.35
CA MET A 48 -7.37 21.20 -26.43
C MET A 48 -6.06 21.30 -27.22
N PHE A 49 -5.52 20.14 -27.54
CA PHE A 49 -4.40 19.93 -28.44
C PHE A 49 -4.84 18.84 -29.43
N MET A 50 -4.80 19.13 -30.73
CA MET A 50 -5.24 18.17 -31.75
C MET A 50 -4.39 18.28 -33.00
N ALA A 51 -4.25 17.16 -33.71
CA ALA A 51 -3.55 17.11 -34.99
C ALA A 51 -4.32 16.24 -36.00
N GLY A 52 -4.32 16.70 -37.24
CA GLY A 52 -4.93 16.00 -38.37
C GLY A 52 -5.07 16.84 -39.62
N PRO A 53 -5.79 16.32 -40.64
CA PRO A 53 -6.08 17.06 -41.86
C PRO A 53 -6.84 18.36 -41.60
N ARG A 54 -6.57 19.41 -42.36
CA ARG A 54 -7.20 20.74 -42.20
C ARG A 54 -8.75 20.64 -42.12
N ALA A 55 -9.40 19.98 -43.05
CA ALA A 55 -10.85 19.87 -43.06
C ALA A 55 -11.41 19.17 -41.80
N SER A 56 -10.69 18.18 -41.27
CA SER A 56 -11.08 17.50 -40.02
C SER A 56 -10.97 18.40 -38.82
N ILE A 57 -9.87 19.16 -38.73
CA ILE A 57 -9.64 20.17 -37.67
C ILE A 57 -10.74 21.24 -37.71
N ASP A 58 -11.01 21.81 -38.89
CA ASP A 58 -12.02 22.87 -39.05
C ASP A 58 -13.42 22.39 -38.65
N THR A 59 -13.75 21.11 -38.95
CA THR A 59 -15.02 20.50 -38.53
C THR A 59 -15.16 20.45 -36.99
N VAL A 60 -14.13 20.04 -36.27
CA VAL A 60 -14.18 20.00 -34.78
C VAL A 60 -14.18 21.41 -34.20
N LEU A 61 -13.42 22.33 -34.77
CA LEU A 61 -13.43 23.74 -34.37
C LEU A 61 -14.82 24.38 -34.54
N ALA A 62 -15.53 24.11 -35.64
CA ALA A 62 -16.90 24.57 -35.84
C ALA A 62 -17.84 24.05 -34.74
N ILE A 63 -17.66 22.79 -34.30
CA ILE A 63 -18.43 22.25 -33.17
C ILE A 63 -18.09 22.97 -31.87
N VAL A 64 -16.80 23.17 -31.57
CA VAL A 64 -16.38 23.89 -30.35
C VAL A 64 -16.92 25.31 -30.36
N ARG A 65 -16.80 26.01 -31.47
CA ARG A 65 -17.34 27.38 -31.64
C ARG A 65 -18.84 27.47 -31.56
N SER A 66 -19.56 26.37 -31.76
CA SER A 66 -21.03 26.34 -31.54
C SER A 66 -21.43 26.26 -30.06
N PHE A 67 -20.49 26.06 -29.15
CA PHE A 67 -20.78 26.06 -27.72
C PHE A 67 -20.75 27.51 -27.19
N PRO A 68 -21.75 27.91 -26.36
CA PRO A 68 -21.78 29.24 -25.78
C PRO A 68 -20.48 29.58 -25.06
N GLY A 69 -19.91 30.76 -25.40
CA GLY A 69 -18.69 31.32 -24.83
C GLY A 69 -17.40 30.87 -25.53
N PHE A 70 -17.47 30.01 -26.58
CA PHE A 70 -16.32 29.58 -27.33
C PHE A 70 -16.31 30.02 -28.80
N GLU A 71 -17.20 30.94 -29.18
CA GLU A 71 -17.35 31.43 -30.55
C GLU A 71 -16.03 31.96 -31.13
N GLU A 72 -15.26 32.65 -30.29
CA GLU A 72 -13.96 33.25 -30.63
C GLU A 72 -12.83 32.63 -29.83
N ILE A 73 -12.80 31.28 -29.72
CA ILE A 73 -11.67 30.63 -29.04
C ILE A 73 -10.36 30.88 -29.81
N PRO A 74 -9.32 31.44 -29.18
CA PRO A 74 -8.05 31.68 -29.83
C PRO A 74 -7.36 30.35 -30.14
N ILE A 75 -6.76 30.25 -31.33
CA ILE A 75 -6.13 29.03 -31.82
C ILE A 75 -4.69 29.34 -32.19
N LYS A 76 -3.76 28.51 -31.74
CA LYS A 76 -2.39 28.47 -32.23
C LYS A 76 -2.26 27.28 -33.18
N GLU A 77 -1.65 27.50 -34.34
CA GLU A 77 -1.48 26.49 -35.38
C GLU A 77 -0.01 26.27 -35.71
N SER A 78 0.34 25.03 -36.03
CA SER A 78 1.61 24.68 -36.65
C SER A 78 1.39 23.51 -37.63
N ILE A 79 2.35 23.28 -38.53
CA ILE A 79 2.24 22.23 -39.53
C ILE A 79 3.40 21.25 -39.33
N THR A 80 3.09 19.95 -39.42
CA THR A 80 4.08 18.87 -39.43
C THR A 80 3.82 17.92 -40.59
N ASP A 81 4.83 17.16 -40.99
CA ASP A 81 4.72 16.11 -42.01
C ASP A 81 4.33 14.74 -41.41
N TYR A 82 4.31 14.62 -40.08
CA TYR A 82 3.91 13.45 -39.32
C TYR A 82 2.86 13.78 -38.24
N GLN A 83 2.19 12.74 -37.72
CA GLN A 83 1.18 12.85 -36.67
C GLN A 83 1.83 12.86 -35.28
N PRO A 84 1.85 14.02 -34.55
CA PRO A 84 2.56 14.16 -33.27
C PRO A 84 1.79 13.66 -32.05
N PHE A 85 0.71 12.93 -32.23
CA PHE A 85 -0.03 12.32 -31.13
C PHE A 85 -0.34 10.84 -31.41
N ASN A 86 -0.27 10.00 -30.39
CA ASN A 86 -0.53 8.56 -30.54
C ASN A 86 -2.03 8.21 -30.56
N ARG A 87 -2.86 8.95 -29.83
CA ARG A 87 -4.29 8.64 -29.64
C ARG A 87 -5.13 9.89 -29.41
N MET A 88 -6.45 9.77 -29.55
CA MET A 88 -7.41 10.82 -29.21
C MET A 88 -8.00 10.61 -27.82
N LEU A 89 -7.91 11.61 -26.96
CA LEU A 89 -8.50 11.63 -25.63
C LEU A 89 -9.47 12.80 -25.48
N VAL A 90 -10.73 12.53 -25.16
CA VAL A 90 -11.71 13.56 -24.78
C VAL A 90 -12.20 13.24 -23.37
N LYS A 91 -11.86 14.09 -22.39
CA LYS A 91 -12.09 13.85 -20.95
C LYS A 91 -12.77 15.03 -20.29
N ILE A 92 -13.68 14.73 -19.36
CA ILE A 92 -14.16 15.70 -18.38
C ILE A 92 -13.21 15.63 -17.17
N LYS A 93 -12.77 16.79 -16.69
CA LYS A 93 -11.88 16.96 -15.54
C LYS A 93 -12.48 18.00 -14.59
N GLN A 94 -12.01 18.06 -13.36
CA GLN A 94 -12.37 19.12 -12.43
C GLN A 94 -11.83 20.47 -12.90
N GLU A 95 -10.60 20.45 -13.46
CA GLU A 95 -9.89 21.62 -13.97
C GLU A 95 -9.31 21.33 -15.36
N ILE A 96 -9.32 22.32 -16.26
CA ILE A 96 -8.65 22.20 -17.58
C ILE A 96 -7.14 22.34 -17.47
N ILE A 97 -6.65 22.93 -16.37
CA ILE A 97 -5.25 22.93 -15.93
C ILE A 97 -5.23 22.81 -14.39
N PRO A 98 -4.70 21.74 -13.81
CA PRO A 98 -4.81 21.49 -12.37
C PRO A 98 -3.81 22.33 -11.59
N VAL A 99 -4.31 23.21 -10.71
CA VAL A 99 -3.51 24.04 -9.78
C VAL A 99 -3.59 23.52 -8.35
N GLY A 100 -4.67 22.81 -7.99
CA GLY A 100 -4.85 22.27 -6.64
C GLY A 100 -5.42 23.26 -5.61
N CYS A 101 -5.83 24.45 -6.01
CA CYS A 101 -6.59 25.38 -5.17
C CYS A 101 -7.98 25.64 -5.78
N GLN A 102 -9.03 25.56 -4.95
CA GLN A 102 -10.42 25.50 -5.41
C GLN A 102 -11.09 26.87 -5.67
N GLU A 103 -10.46 28.04 -5.46
CA GLU A 103 -11.20 29.27 -5.22
C GLU A 103 -10.92 30.45 -6.14
N VAL A 104 -10.40 30.26 -7.35
CA VAL A 104 -10.20 31.45 -8.21
C VAL A 104 -10.86 31.29 -9.58
N PRO A 105 -12.05 31.91 -9.80
CA PRO A 105 -12.61 32.01 -11.14
C PRO A 105 -11.69 32.88 -12.01
N PRO A 106 -11.16 32.36 -13.11
CA PRO A 106 -10.22 33.12 -13.96
C PRO A 106 -10.79 34.38 -14.60
N GLN A 107 -12.12 34.54 -14.59
CA GLN A 107 -12.81 35.62 -15.33
C GLN A 107 -12.95 36.94 -14.58
N GLU A 108 -12.99 36.93 -13.25
CA GLU A 108 -13.33 38.16 -12.49
C GLU A 108 -12.13 39.08 -12.21
N ASN A 109 -10.87 38.59 -12.38
CA ASN A 109 -9.65 39.33 -12.07
C ASN A 109 -8.46 38.93 -12.94
N ALA A 110 -8.64 38.72 -14.24
CA ALA A 110 -7.56 38.40 -15.14
C ALA A 110 -6.37 39.39 -15.03
N SER A 111 -5.16 38.89 -14.95
CA SER A 111 -3.99 39.75 -14.94
C SER A 111 -3.82 40.45 -16.29
N PRO A 112 -3.39 41.72 -16.32
CA PRO A 112 -3.06 42.43 -17.55
C PRO A 112 -2.10 41.61 -18.43
N LYS A 113 -2.32 41.63 -19.74
CA LYS A 113 -1.42 41.01 -20.72
C LYS A 113 -0.34 41.99 -21.12
N ILE A 114 0.90 41.50 -21.21
CA ILE A 114 2.02 42.23 -21.83
C ILE A 114 2.38 41.53 -23.13
N THR A 115 2.48 42.31 -24.24
CA THR A 115 2.87 41.74 -25.53
C THR A 115 4.36 41.34 -25.53
N PRO A 116 4.75 40.39 -26.38
CA PRO A 116 6.19 40.00 -26.53
C PRO A 116 7.09 41.20 -26.79
N GLU A 117 6.73 42.07 -27.70
CA GLU A 117 7.56 43.23 -28.05
C GLU A 117 7.67 44.21 -26.87
N ARG A 118 6.59 44.41 -26.11
CA ARG A 118 6.61 45.28 -24.94
C ARG A 118 7.51 44.71 -23.85
N LEU A 119 7.43 43.40 -23.61
CA LEU A 119 8.32 42.72 -22.66
C LEU A 119 9.80 42.88 -23.14
N LYS A 120 10.06 42.60 -24.42
CA LYS A 120 11.41 42.79 -24.98
C LYS A 120 11.92 44.23 -24.75
N GLN A 121 11.10 45.25 -25.03
CA GLN A 121 11.45 46.66 -24.76
C GLN A 121 11.80 46.90 -23.30
N TRP A 122 11.04 46.33 -22.34
CA TRP A 122 11.36 46.47 -20.93
C TRP A 122 12.71 45.87 -20.57
N LEU A 123 13.02 44.69 -21.12
CA LEU A 123 14.28 43.98 -20.89
C LEU A 123 15.46 44.71 -21.55
N ASP A 124 15.30 45.22 -22.77
CA ASP A 124 16.30 46.04 -23.48
C ASP A 124 16.66 47.32 -22.70
N GLN A 125 15.66 47.97 -22.15
CA GLN A 125 15.78 49.19 -21.34
C GLN A 125 16.16 48.92 -19.88
N LYS A 126 16.32 47.65 -19.49
CA LYS A 126 16.64 47.22 -18.11
C LYS A 126 15.66 47.79 -17.08
N ILE A 127 14.39 47.87 -17.44
CA ILE A 127 13.34 48.24 -16.50
C ILE A 127 13.28 47.16 -15.42
N PRO A 128 13.27 47.52 -14.12
CA PRO A 128 13.17 46.52 -13.04
C PRO A 128 11.87 45.73 -13.14
N VAL A 129 11.97 44.45 -13.45
CA VAL A 129 10.86 43.51 -13.55
C VAL A 129 11.32 42.12 -13.14
N ALA A 130 10.51 41.43 -12.35
CA ALA A 130 10.75 40.03 -12.05
C ALA A 130 10.07 39.14 -13.12
N LEU A 131 10.84 38.29 -13.75
CA LEU A 131 10.34 37.28 -14.68
C LEU A 131 10.06 36.00 -13.88
N LEU A 132 8.80 35.53 -13.86
CA LEU A 132 8.41 34.35 -13.11
C LEU A 132 8.05 33.22 -14.07
N ASP A 133 8.88 32.18 -14.11
CA ASP A 133 8.57 30.98 -14.86
C ASP A 133 7.58 30.10 -14.06
N THR A 134 6.41 29.84 -14.64
CA THR A 134 5.35 29.05 -13.99
C THR A 134 5.31 27.62 -14.46
N ARG A 135 6.34 27.18 -15.18
CA ARG A 135 6.47 25.82 -15.72
C ARG A 135 7.08 24.87 -14.68
N ASN A 136 7.05 23.59 -15.02
CA ASN A 136 7.75 22.59 -14.24
C ASN A 136 9.26 22.62 -14.52
N ASP A 137 10.04 22.12 -13.59
CA ASP A 137 11.51 22.11 -13.63
C ASP A 137 12.08 21.48 -14.90
N TYR A 138 11.51 20.37 -15.38
CA TYR A 138 11.95 19.72 -16.63
C TYR A 138 11.70 20.57 -17.88
N GLU A 139 10.70 21.47 -17.85
CA GLU A 139 10.44 22.44 -18.94
C GLU A 139 11.44 23.61 -18.87
N VAL A 140 11.72 24.08 -17.65
CA VAL A 140 12.69 25.17 -17.38
C VAL A 140 14.11 24.76 -17.73
N ALA A 141 14.48 23.49 -17.45
CA ALA A 141 15.79 22.93 -17.78
C ALA A 141 16.13 22.96 -19.27
N LEU A 142 15.15 22.97 -20.17
CA LEU A 142 15.35 23.11 -21.61
C LEU A 142 15.66 24.55 -22.03
N GLY A 143 15.11 25.51 -21.34
CA GLY A 143 15.32 26.91 -21.63
C GLY A 143 14.32 27.81 -20.90
N THR A 144 14.76 29.02 -20.59
CA THR A 144 13.97 30.05 -19.92
C THR A 144 14.48 31.45 -20.22
N PHE A 145 13.74 32.48 -19.82
CA PHE A 145 14.25 33.87 -19.93
C PHE A 145 15.42 34.10 -18.99
N ARG A 146 16.41 34.87 -19.44
CA ARG A 146 17.56 35.24 -18.63
C ARG A 146 17.15 35.94 -17.35
N GLY A 147 17.61 35.41 -16.23
CA GLY A 147 17.28 35.98 -14.91
C GLY A 147 15.86 35.67 -14.43
N ALA A 148 15.15 34.77 -15.07
CA ALA A 148 13.84 34.33 -14.60
C ALA A 148 13.96 33.58 -13.26
N ILE A 149 12.94 33.76 -12.44
CA ILE A 149 12.75 33.03 -11.18
C ILE A 149 12.16 31.66 -11.52
N ASP A 150 12.92 30.60 -11.27
CA ASP A 150 12.48 29.23 -11.32
C ASP A 150 11.97 28.80 -9.93
N LEU A 151 10.72 28.34 -9.86
CA LEU A 151 10.11 27.82 -8.64
C LEU A 151 10.45 26.35 -8.37
N ASN A 152 11.20 25.69 -9.24
CA ASN A 152 11.61 24.28 -9.16
C ASN A 152 10.44 23.32 -8.94
N LEU A 153 9.35 23.53 -9.67
CA LEU A 153 8.11 22.78 -9.54
C LEU A 153 8.24 21.40 -10.19
N LYS A 154 8.03 20.34 -9.44
CA LYS A 154 7.90 18.98 -10.01
C LYS A 154 6.53 18.80 -10.65
N ASN A 155 5.52 19.50 -10.15
CA ASN A 155 4.16 19.48 -10.65
C ASN A 155 3.52 20.86 -10.44
N PHE A 156 2.74 21.34 -11.40
CA PHE A 156 2.09 22.65 -11.31
C PHE A 156 1.15 22.82 -10.11
N ARG A 157 0.70 21.74 -9.48
CA ARG A 157 -0.06 21.79 -8.21
C ARG A 157 0.76 22.30 -7.03
N GLU A 158 2.07 22.31 -7.11
CA GLU A 158 2.96 22.84 -6.07
C GLU A 158 3.10 24.37 -6.16
N PHE A 159 2.64 24.98 -7.28
CA PHE A 159 2.74 26.41 -7.52
C PHE A 159 2.19 27.27 -6.37
N PRO A 160 1.00 27.00 -5.80
CA PRO A 160 0.46 27.85 -4.73
C PRO A 160 1.39 27.96 -3.51
N ALA A 161 1.97 26.84 -3.09
CA ALA A 161 2.89 26.82 -1.95
C ALA A 161 4.22 27.52 -2.27
N ALA A 162 4.77 27.29 -3.48
CA ALA A 162 6.01 27.92 -3.92
C ALA A 162 5.87 29.44 -4.11
N ALA A 163 4.75 29.88 -4.69
CA ALA A 163 4.46 31.32 -4.87
C ALA A 163 4.27 32.05 -3.53
N ALA A 164 3.62 31.41 -2.56
CA ALA A 164 3.45 31.97 -1.22
C ALA A 164 4.77 32.15 -0.47
N ALA A 165 5.77 31.33 -0.78
CA ALA A 165 7.12 31.39 -0.17
C ALA A 165 8.05 32.43 -0.82
N LEU A 166 7.63 33.10 -1.88
CA LEU A 166 8.44 34.13 -2.53
C LEU A 166 8.68 35.34 -1.59
N PRO A 167 9.88 35.95 -1.63
CA PRO A 167 10.22 37.11 -0.83
C PRO A 167 9.28 38.31 -1.05
N GLU A 168 9.00 39.06 0.00
CA GLU A 168 8.12 40.24 -0.04
C GLU A 168 8.60 41.32 -1.02
N GLU A 169 9.92 41.42 -1.26
CA GLU A 169 10.52 42.35 -2.20
C GLU A 169 10.04 42.09 -3.65
N ILE A 170 9.82 40.82 -3.99
CA ILE A 170 9.33 40.43 -5.32
C ILE A 170 7.87 40.81 -5.48
N LYS A 171 7.08 40.81 -4.41
CA LYS A 171 5.66 41.17 -4.44
C LYS A 171 5.43 42.66 -4.74
N LYS A 172 6.40 43.52 -4.41
CA LYS A 172 6.33 44.97 -4.54
C LYS A 172 6.87 45.53 -5.87
N GLN A 173 7.38 44.69 -6.75
CA GLN A 173 7.87 45.08 -8.08
C GLN A 173 6.98 44.46 -9.16
N PRO A 174 7.00 45.00 -10.39
CA PRO A 174 6.30 44.41 -11.51
C PRO A 174 6.75 42.96 -11.73
N VAL A 175 5.82 42.02 -11.83
CA VAL A 175 6.09 40.61 -12.11
C VAL A 175 5.44 40.22 -13.43
N VAL A 176 6.24 39.68 -14.36
CA VAL A 176 5.74 39.09 -15.60
C VAL A 176 5.79 37.58 -15.49
N MET A 177 4.62 36.96 -15.43
CA MET A 177 4.47 35.51 -15.45
C MET A 177 4.47 35.00 -16.88
N PHE A 178 5.11 33.87 -17.12
CA PHE A 178 5.08 33.20 -18.42
C PHE A 178 5.03 31.68 -18.29
N CYS A 179 4.50 31.03 -19.32
CA CYS A 179 4.57 29.59 -19.56
C CYS A 179 4.62 29.34 -21.07
N THR A 180 4.61 28.09 -21.51
CA THR A 180 4.69 27.72 -22.93
C THR A 180 3.62 28.44 -23.78
N GLY A 181 2.34 28.42 -23.37
CA GLY A 181 1.23 28.95 -24.17
C GLY A 181 0.31 29.96 -23.50
N GLY A 182 0.53 30.32 -22.21
CA GLY A 182 -0.24 31.32 -21.45
C GLY A 182 -1.30 30.76 -20.51
N ILE A 183 -1.78 29.52 -20.65
CA ILE A 183 -2.90 28.95 -19.89
C ILE A 183 -2.65 28.92 -18.37
N ARG A 184 -1.43 28.57 -17.94
CA ARG A 184 -1.09 28.52 -16.49
C ARG A 184 -1.16 29.93 -15.89
N CYS A 185 -0.56 30.90 -16.57
CA CYS A 185 -0.53 32.30 -16.12
C CYS A 185 -1.92 32.91 -16.01
N GLU A 186 -2.82 32.61 -16.97
CA GLU A 186 -4.19 33.11 -16.94
C GLU A 186 -4.96 32.57 -15.71
N LYS A 187 -4.74 31.31 -15.35
CA LYS A 187 -5.38 30.70 -14.19
C LYS A 187 -4.86 31.21 -12.86
N ILE A 188 -3.53 31.39 -12.72
CA ILE A 188 -2.91 31.75 -11.43
C ILE A 188 -2.86 33.26 -11.17
N GLY A 189 -3.07 34.10 -12.18
CA GLY A 189 -3.02 35.56 -12.02
C GLY A 189 -3.87 36.09 -10.87
N PRO A 190 -5.17 35.73 -10.78
CA PRO A 190 -6.02 36.13 -9.66
C PRO A 190 -5.51 35.62 -8.31
N TYR A 191 -4.96 34.39 -8.24
CA TYR A 191 -4.37 33.82 -7.03
C TYR A 191 -3.17 34.64 -6.54
N MET A 192 -2.25 35.02 -7.47
CA MET A 192 -1.09 35.84 -7.15
C MET A 192 -1.49 37.23 -6.59
N LYS A 193 -2.55 37.84 -7.12
CA LYS A 193 -3.09 39.09 -6.56
C LYS A 193 -3.56 38.89 -5.11
N GLY A 194 -4.20 37.75 -4.82
CA GLY A 194 -4.62 37.38 -3.46
C GLY A 194 -3.44 37.18 -2.48
N LEU A 195 -2.23 36.85 -2.98
CA LEU A 195 -1.00 36.76 -2.19
C LEU A 195 -0.30 38.11 -1.94
N GLY A 196 -0.87 39.23 -2.41
CA GLY A 196 -0.34 40.57 -2.18
C GLY A 196 0.66 41.06 -3.22
N PHE A 197 0.74 40.45 -4.41
CA PHE A 197 1.52 40.97 -5.52
C PHE A 197 0.83 42.24 -6.09
N GLU A 198 1.54 43.36 -6.14
CA GLU A 198 0.96 44.65 -6.51
C GLU A 198 0.75 44.81 -8.03
N GLU A 199 1.76 44.47 -8.82
CA GLU A 199 1.73 44.57 -10.28
C GLU A 199 2.05 43.22 -10.94
N ILE A 200 1.05 42.58 -11.53
CA ILE A 200 1.20 41.28 -12.19
C ILE A 200 0.79 41.39 -13.64
N TYR A 201 1.66 40.94 -14.52
CA TYR A 201 1.41 40.79 -15.94
C TYR A 201 1.53 39.31 -16.34
N GLN A 202 0.84 38.93 -17.40
CA GLN A 202 1.04 37.66 -18.07
C GLN A 202 1.54 37.87 -19.50
N LEU A 203 2.59 37.13 -19.91
CA LEU A 203 3.09 37.20 -21.27
C LEU A 203 2.02 36.67 -22.23
N GLU A 204 1.55 37.55 -23.13
CA GLU A 204 0.52 37.22 -24.09
C GLU A 204 0.99 36.10 -25.03
N GLY A 205 0.20 35.01 -25.06
CA GLY A 205 0.52 33.86 -25.89
C GLY A 205 1.72 33.01 -25.39
N GLY A 206 2.37 33.42 -24.28
CA GLY A 206 3.50 32.70 -23.67
C GLY A 206 4.76 32.69 -24.52
N ILE A 207 5.70 31.78 -24.20
CA ILE A 207 7.01 31.65 -24.84
C ILE A 207 6.86 31.44 -26.36
N LEU A 208 5.92 30.61 -26.80
CA LEU A 208 5.77 30.35 -28.24
C LEU A 208 5.44 31.62 -29.04
N LYS A 209 4.56 32.50 -28.54
CA LYS A 209 4.29 33.78 -29.19
C LYS A 209 5.47 34.73 -29.11
N TYR A 210 6.22 34.68 -28.00
CA TYR A 210 7.47 35.46 -27.88
C TYR A 210 8.49 35.05 -28.96
N PHE A 211 8.63 33.76 -29.23
CA PHE A 211 9.50 33.27 -30.30
C PHE A 211 9.02 33.72 -31.69
N GLU A 212 7.71 33.72 -31.94
CA GLU A 212 7.13 34.23 -33.21
C GLU A 212 7.51 35.71 -33.49
N GLU A 213 7.44 36.55 -32.46
CA GLU A 213 7.54 38.00 -32.59
C GLU A 213 8.96 38.56 -32.26
N CYS A 214 9.69 37.92 -31.32
CA CYS A 214 10.94 38.40 -30.78
C CYS A 214 12.12 37.41 -30.96
N GLN A 215 11.85 36.21 -31.46
CA GLN A 215 12.86 35.16 -31.61
C GLN A 215 13.55 34.81 -30.26
N GLN A 216 14.89 34.69 -30.25
CA GLN A 216 15.69 34.27 -29.08
C GLN A 216 16.11 35.43 -28.15
N GLU A 217 15.66 36.64 -28.39
CA GLU A 217 16.09 37.77 -27.57
C GLU A 217 15.73 37.57 -26.10
N HIS A 218 16.67 37.73 -25.18
CA HIS A 218 16.53 37.52 -23.73
C HIS A 218 16.14 36.11 -23.27
N TYR A 219 16.13 35.13 -24.15
CA TYR A 219 15.75 33.74 -23.83
C TYR A 219 16.91 32.81 -24.15
N ASP A 220 17.23 31.89 -23.25
CA ASP A 220 18.29 30.89 -23.43
C ASP A 220 17.66 29.49 -23.53
N GLY A 221 18.09 28.74 -24.57
CA GLY A 221 17.65 27.37 -24.81
C GLY A 221 16.36 27.26 -25.65
N GLU A 222 15.58 26.22 -25.41
CA GLU A 222 14.46 25.75 -26.21
C GLU A 222 13.17 25.75 -25.40
N CYS A 223 12.01 25.67 -26.05
CA CYS A 223 10.71 25.65 -25.39
C CYS A 223 10.08 24.26 -25.45
N PHE A 224 9.81 23.65 -24.28
CA PHE A 224 9.07 22.39 -24.17
C PHE A 224 7.65 22.52 -24.72
N VAL A 225 7.22 21.52 -25.52
CA VAL A 225 5.85 21.38 -26.01
C VAL A 225 5.27 20.00 -25.66
N PHE A 226 3.93 19.96 -25.47
CA PHE A 226 3.24 18.77 -24.96
C PHE A 226 2.81 17.78 -26.07
N ASP A 227 3.64 17.59 -27.08
CA ASP A 227 3.46 16.60 -28.15
C ASP A 227 4.78 15.88 -28.47
N GLN A 228 4.80 15.01 -29.48
CA GLN A 228 5.99 14.21 -29.82
C GLN A 228 7.18 15.03 -30.36
N ARG A 229 7.03 16.33 -30.58
CA ARG A 229 8.15 17.21 -30.91
C ARG A 229 9.04 17.48 -29.70
N VAL A 230 8.50 17.29 -28.50
CA VAL A 230 9.13 17.48 -27.19
C VAL A 230 9.61 18.91 -26.93
N ALA A 231 10.40 19.48 -27.84
CA ALA A 231 10.88 20.86 -27.72
C ALA A 231 10.97 21.55 -29.11
N LEU A 232 10.83 22.87 -29.08
CA LEU A 232 11.00 23.75 -30.23
C LEU A 232 12.13 24.76 -29.96
N ASP A 233 12.94 25.00 -30.96
CA ASP A 233 13.92 26.10 -30.95
C ASP A 233 13.22 27.47 -31.10
N PRO A 234 13.93 28.59 -30.95
CA PRO A 234 13.37 29.93 -31.14
C PRO A 234 12.85 30.23 -32.54
N LEU A 235 13.18 29.43 -33.55
CA LEU A 235 12.60 29.49 -34.90
C LEU A 235 11.35 28.60 -35.03
N LEU A 236 10.87 28.03 -33.91
CA LEU A 236 9.73 27.09 -33.83
C LEU A 236 9.95 25.78 -34.61
N THR A 237 11.22 25.40 -34.81
CA THR A 237 11.61 24.16 -35.46
C THR A 237 11.72 23.05 -34.39
N PRO A 238 11.22 21.84 -34.62
CA PRO A 238 11.42 20.71 -33.70
C PRO A 238 12.91 20.38 -33.54
N VAL A 239 13.38 20.23 -32.32
CA VAL A 239 14.72 19.77 -31.99
C VAL A 239 14.78 18.27 -31.75
N ASP A 240 15.97 17.67 -31.89
CA ASP A 240 16.16 16.24 -31.63
C ASP A 240 16.23 15.98 -30.13
N ALA A 241 15.06 16.05 -29.47
CA ALA A 241 14.87 15.79 -28.07
C ALA A 241 13.84 14.69 -27.86
N SER A 242 14.04 13.87 -26.87
CA SER A 242 13.08 12.86 -26.44
C SER A 242 12.70 13.04 -24.96
N GLU A 243 11.59 12.45 -24.54
CA GLU A 243 11.22 12.49 -23.12
C GLU A 243 11.22 11.08 -22.50
N CYS A 244 11.63 10.99 -21.27
CA CYS A 244 11.46 9.75 -20.51
C CYS A 244 9.99 9.46 -20.28
N PHE A 245 9.53 8.28 -20.67
CA PHE A 245 8.14 7.87 -20.47
C PHE A 245 7.72 7.90 -18.99
N ALA A 246 8.65 7.55 -18.07
CA ALA A 246 8.36 7.39 -16.65
C ALA A 246 8.32 8.73 -15.89
N CYS A 247 9.34 9.60 -16.05
CA CYS A 247 9.47 10.83 -15.26
C CYS A 247 9.24 12.11 -16.06
N LYS A 248 9.08 11.99 -17.38
CA LYS A 248 8.89 13.13 -18.29
C LYS A 248 10.09 14.06 -18.43
N HIS A 249 11.23 13.67 -17.88
CA HIS A 249 12.48 14.41 -18.06
C HIS A 249 12.90 14.36 -19.54
N VAL A 250 13.34 15.48 -20.08
CA VAL A 250 13.86 15.54 -21.46
C VAL A 250 15.25 14.92 -21.49
N LEU A 251 15.47 14.09 -22.49
CA LEU A 251 16.68 13.29 -22.61
C LEU A 251 17.52 13.77 -23.78
N THR A 252 18.79 13.96 -23.50
CA THR A 252 19.82 14.16 -24.54
C THR A 252 20.16 12.79 -25.19
N PRO A 253 20.82 12.79 -26.37
CA PRO A 253 21.36 11.57 -26.96
C PRO A 253 22.33 10.82 -26.01
N ASP A 254 23.10 11.54 -25.18
CA ASP A 254 23.99 10.93 -24.18
C ASP A 254 23.22 10.24 -23.04
N ASP A 255 22.12 10.84 -22.60
CA ASP A 255 21.23 10.22 -21.61
C ASP A 255 20.66 8.89 -22.10
N GLN A 256 20.35 8.79 -23.38
CA GLN A 256 19.84 7.57 -24.00
C GLN A 256 20.91 6.46 -24.14
N GLN A 257 22.20 6.82 -24.13
CA GLN A 257 23.32 5.87 -24.12
C GLN A 257 23.66 5.38 -22.70
N SER A 258 23.09 6.00 -21.67
CA SER A 258 23.33 5.61 -20.28
C SER A 258 22.88 4.17 -20.00
N PRO A 259 23.62 3.39 -19.19
CA PRO A 259 23.19 2.06 -18.75
C PRO A 259 21.90 2.09 -17.92
N HIS A 260 21.49 3.25 -17.43
CA HIS A 260 20.25 3.46 -16.68
C HIS A 260 19.06 3.82 -17.57
N TYR A 261 19.29 4.04 -18.87
CA TYR A 261 18.20 4.25 -19.82
C TYR A 261 17.60 2.92 -20.28
N ARG A 262 16.29 2.82 -20.10
CA ARG A 262 15.48 1.74 -20.67
C ARG A 262 14.22 2.35 -21.25
N GLU A 263 14.09 2.29 -22.57
CA GLU A 263 12.94 2.82 -23.30
C GLU A 263 11.62 2.36 -22.67
N GLY A 264 10.72 3.30 -22.42
CA GLY A 264 9.44 3.05 -21.78
C GLY A 264 9.47 2.81 -20.26
N HIS A 265 10.63 2.72 -19.62
CA HIS A 265 10.78 2.33 -18.21
C HIS A 265 11.54 3.33 -17.34
N SER A 266 12.74 3.74 -17.73
CA SER A 266 13.61 4.58 -16.90
C SER A 266 14.62 5.39 -17.73
N CYS A 267 15.14 6.46 -17.14
CA CYS A 267 16.25 7.24 -17.63
C CYS A 267 17.26 7.53 -16.50
N PRO A 268 18.44 8.10 -16.75
CA PRO A 268 19.43 8.40 -15.71
C PRO A 268 18.86 9.18 -14.51
N TYR A 269 17.88 10.05 -14.75
CA TYR A 269 17.29 10.91 -13.72
C TYR A 269 16.21 10.22 -12.86
N CYS A 270 15.58 9.15 -13.36
CA CYS A 270 14.55 8.42 -12.61
C CYS A 270 14.90 6.94 -12.35
N TYR A 271 16.04 6.48 -12.83
CA TYR A 271 16.52 5.15 -12.53
C TYR A 271 16.70 4.99 -11.03
N ARG A 272 16.17 3.91 -10.51
CA ARG A 272 16.44 3.45 -9.16
C ARG A 272 16.94 2.03 -9.21
N ASP A 273 17.97 1.76 -8.47
CA ASP A 273 18.48 0.41 -8.31
C ASP A 273 17.38 -0.53 -7.81
N PRO A 274 17.13 -1.68 -8.48
CA PRO A 274 16.10 -2.63 -8.09
C PRO A 274 16.27 -3.14 -6.65
N ASP A 275 17.50 -3.33 -6.18
CA ASP A 275 17.80 -3.83 -4.84
C ASP A 275 17.51 -2.74 -3.78
N GLN A 276 17.85 -1.48 -4.08
CA GLN A 276 17.47 -0.36 -3.22
C GLN A 276 15.95 -0.21 -3.11
N LEU A 277 15.22 -0.32 -4.23
CA LEU A 277 13.75 -0.28 -4.23
C LEU A 277 13.13 -1.45 -3.45
N ALA A 278 13.73 -2.64 -3.55
CA ALA A 278 13.28 -3.81 -2.79
C ALA A 278 13.49 -3.59 -1.28
N ASN A 279 14.65 -3.07 -0.88
CA ASN A 279 14.98 -2.75 0.50
C ASN A 279 14.06 -1.63 1.07
N GLU A 280 13.80 -0.58 0.31
CA GLU A 280 12.86 0.48 0.71
C GLU A 280 11.45 -0.08 0.93
N ARG A 281 10.95 -0.92 0.02
CA ARG A 281 9.63 -1.57 0.13
C ARG A 281 9.57 -2.46 1.36
N HIS A 282 10.60 -3.25 1.60
CA HIS A 282 10.72 -4.12 2.78
C HIS A 282 10.65 -3.28 4.07
N ALA A 283 11.45 -2.22 4.18
CA ALA A 283 11.47 -1.34 5.34
C ALA A 283 10.12 -0.64 5.57
N GLN A 284 9.47 -0.14 4.50
CA GLN A 284 8.14 0.47 4.57
C GLN A 284 7.09 -0.55 5.03
N ARG A 285 7.15 -1.79 4.52
CA ARG A 285 6.24 -2.86 4.92
C ARG A 285 6.43 -3.23 6.39
N GLU A 286 7.66 -3.40 6.83
CA GLU A 286 7.98 -3.70 8.22
C GLU A 286 7.49 -2.60 9.17
N ALA A 287 7.75 -1.33 8.85
CA ALA A 287 7.26 -0.19 9.62
C ALA A 287 5.72 -0.19 9.72
N ARG A 288 5.01 -0.48 8.63
CA ARG A 288 3.55 -0.59 8.63
C ARG A 288 3.05 -1.72 9.53
N ILE A 289 3.67 -2.90 9.46
CA ILE A 289 3.32 -4.05 10.30
C ILE A 289 3.47 -3.68 11.79
N ARG A 290 4.60 -3.07 12.16
CA ARG A 290 4.88 -2.64 13.54
C ARG A 290 3.88 -1.61 14.04
N THR A 291 3.53 -0.63 13.22
CA THR A 291 2.52 0.40 13.56
C THR A 291 1.18 -0.28 13.86
N ILE A 292 0.68 -1.16 12.99
CA ILE A 292 -0.60 -1.85 13.17
C ILE A 292 -0.57 -2.75 14.41
N ALA A 293 0.53 -3.49 14.64
CA ALA A 293 0.69 -4.33 15.82
C ALA A 293 0.62 -3.52 17.12
N SER A 294 1.24 -2.34 17.13
CA SER A 294 1.29 -1.44 18.30
C SER A 294 -0.06 -0.81 18.63
N GLU A 295 -0.98 -0.69 17.66
CA GLU A 295 -2.34 -0.20 17.90
C GLU A 295 -3.16 -1.08 18.83
N GLN A 296 -2.86 -2.37 18.92
CA GLN A 296 -3.54 -3.36 19.76
C GLN A 296 -5.08 -3.21 19.72
N ARG A 297 -5.65 -3.21 18.52
CA ARG A 297 -7.05 -2.86 18.26
C ARG A 297 -8.08 -3.69 19.04
N GLY A 298 -7.71 -4.89 19.46
CA GLY A 298 -8.55 -5.72 20.30
C GLY A 298 -8.67 -5.20 21.75
N CYS A 299 -7.70 -4.41 22.23
CA CYS A 299 -7.73 -3.80 23.58
C CYS A 299 -8.70 -2.60 23.66
N ILE A 300 -9.12 -2.05 22.51
CA ILE A 300 -10.12 -0.99 22.43
C ILE A 300 -11.51 -1.65 22.44
N PRO A 301 -12.46 -1.24 23.30
CA PRO A 301 -13.79 -1.83 23.34
C PRO A 301 -14.48 -1.84 21.97
N TYR A 302 -15.04 -2.97 21.58
CA TYR A 302 -15.75 -3.11 20.31
C TYR A 302 -16.86 -4.16 20.39
N GLU A 303 -17.84 -4.09 19.48
CA GLU A 303 -18.86 -5.14 19.33
C GLU A 303 -18.24 -6.37 18.68
N ASN A 304 -18.18 -7.48 19.44
CA ASN A 304 -17.66 -8.75 18.97
C ASN A 304 -18.80 -9.68 18.54
N ARG A 305 -18.77 -10.15 17.31
CA ARG A 305 -19.75 -11.09 16.74
C ARG A 305 -19.10 -12.42 16.45
N ARG A 306 -19.54 -13.47 17.15
CA ARG A 306 -18.98 -14.83 17.04
C ARG A 306 -20.06 -15.81 16.63
N TRP A 307 -19.73 -16.64 15.64
CA TRP A 307 -20.59 -17.76 15.29
C TRP A 307 -20.28 -18.97 16.18
N ILE A 308 -21.30 -19.49 16.85
CA ILE A 308 -21.24 -20.75 17.59
C ILE A 308 -21.90 -21.79 16.71
N SER A 309 -21.15 -22.83 16.31
CA SER A 309 -21.67 -23.96 15.55
C SER A 309 -21.93 -25.12 16.50
N ILE A 310 -23.06 -25.82 16.33
CA ILE A 310 -23.44 -26.95 17.16
C ILE A 310 -22.78 -28.22 16.61
N PRO A 311 -21.86 -28.86 17.37
CA PRO A 311 -21.29 -30.15 17.00
C PRO A 311 -22.36 -31.26 17.06
N GLY A 312 -22.25 -32.30 16.21
CA GLY A 312 -23.20 -33.39 16.13
C GLY A 312 -23.48 -34.09 17.47
N LYS A 313 -22.48 -34.21 18.34
CA LYS A 313 -22.64 -34.81 19.71
C LYS A 313 -23.60 -34.05 20.63
N TYR A 314 -23.97 -32.82 20.27
CA TYR A 314 -24.93 -32.00 21.03
C TYR A 314 -26.27 -31.81 20.32
N ALA A 315 -26.47 -32.40 19.13
CA ALA A 315 -27.73 -32.36 18.43
C ALA A 315 -28.83 -33.04 19.27
N GLY A 316 -30.05 -32.50 19.22
CA GLY A 316 -31.19 -32.98 19.99
C GLY A 316 -31.25 -32.48 21.44
N ARG A 317 -30.27 -31.73 21.92
CA ARG A 317 -30.30 -31.05 23.23
C ARG A 317 -30.99 -29.69 23.13
N THR A 318 -31.31 -29.11 24.29
CA THR A 318 -31.72 -27.70 24.33
C THR A 318 -30.55 -26.78 23.96
N LEU A 319 -30.85 -25.59 23.45
CA LEU A 319 -29.81 -24.59 23.11
C LEU A 319 -28.95 -24.28 24.33
N ILE A 320 -29.55 -24.11 25.50
CA ILE A 320 -28.82 -23.75 26.72
C ILE A 320 -27.87 -24.86 27.15
N ASP A 321 -28.30 -26.14 27.12
CA ASP A 321 -27.45 -27.28 27.45
C ASP A 321 -26.30 -27.43 26.46
N ALA A 322 -26.57 -27.19 25.16
CA ALA A 322 -25.56 -27.24 24.12
C ALA A 322 -24.50 -26.12 24.29
N LEU A 323 -24.94 -24.89 24.55
CA LEU A 323 -24.04 -23.75 24.78
C LEU A 323 -23.15 -23.94 26.01
N GLN A 324 -23.74 -24.44 27.12
CA GLN A 324 -22.99 -24.72 28.34
C GLN A 324 -21.95 -25.83 28.11
N ALA A 325 -22.31 -26.87 27.37
CA ALA A 325 -21.39 -27.96 27.04
C ALA A 325 -20.27 -27.53 26.06
N ILE A 326 -20.56 -26.58 25.16
CA ILE A 326 -19.57 -26.02 24.21
C ILE A 326 -18.61 -25.06 24.91
N TYR A 327 -19.14 -24.25 25.87
CA TYR A 327 -18.33 -23.26 26.59
C TYR A 327 -18.60 -23.33 28.11
N PRO A 328 -18.01 -24.30 28.80
CA PRO A 328 -18.22 -24.56 30.22
C PRO A 328 -17.96 -23.38 31.19
N PRO A 329 -17.05 -22.42 30.85
CA PRO A 329 -16.84 -21.27 31.73
C PRO A 329 -18.05 -20.36 31.92
N TYR A 330 -19.04 -20.40 31.03
CA TYR A 330 -20.32 -19.72 31.25
C TYR A 330 -21.30 -20.64 31.94
N SER A 331 -21.87 -20.17 33.06
CA SER A 331 -22.95 -20.89 33.74
C SER A 331 -24.26 -20.84 32.93
N GLU A 332 -25.18 -21.75 33.23
CA GLU A 332 -26.53 -21.73 32.66
C GLU A 332 -27.22 -20.38 32.83
N VAL A 333 -27.09 -19.78 34.02
CA VAL A 333 -27.69 -18.47 34.34
C VAL A 333 -27.12 -17.38 33.44
N GLN A 334 -25.82 -17.40 33.16
CA GLN A 334 -25.19 -16.45 32.26
C GLN A 334 -25.67 -16.62 30.82
N TRP A 335 -25.72 -17.87 30.30
CA TRP A 335 -26.21 -18.13 28.95
C TRP A 335 -27.70 -17.76 28.80
N ARG A 336 -28.54 -18.04 29.81
CA ARG A 336 -29.95 -17.65 29.80
C ARG A 336 -30.10 -16.13 29.69
N LYS A 337 -29.36 -15.39 30.49
CA LYS A 337 -29.32 -13.92 30.43
C LYS A 337 -28.89 -13.39 29.05
N GLU A 338 -27.83 -13.97 28.43
CA GLU A 338 -27.37 -13.56 27.10
C GLU A 338 -28.47 -13.84 26.02
N ILE A 339 -29.20 -14.95 26.12
CA ILE A 339 -30.30 -15.27 25.20
C ILE A 339 -31.47 -14.30 25.41
N GLU A 340 -31.88 -14.05 26.64
CA GLU A 340 -32.99 -13.14 26.99
C GLU A 340 -32.72 -11.70 26.58
N GLN A 341 -31.43 -11.25 26.63
CA GLN A 341 -31.00 -9.96 26.16
C GLN A 341 -30.87 -9.87 24.61
N GLY A 342 -31.20 -10.93 23.88
CA GLY A 342 -31.14 -10.97 22.43
C GLY A 342 -29.69 -10.98 21.85
N LYS A 343 -28.69 -11.25 22.68
CA LYS A 343 -27.31 -11.35 22.27
C LYS A 343 -26.97 -12.64 21.53
N ILE A 344 -27.81 -13.70 21.73
CA ILE A 344 -27.72 -14.94 20.96
C ILE A 344 -28.87 -14.96 19.97
N THR A 345 -28.58 -15.10 18.70
CA THR A 345 -29.55 -15.09 17.61
C THR A 345 -29.25 -16.17 16.57
N ALA A 346 -30.28 -16.64 15.87
CA ALA A 346 -30.15 -17.58 14.75
C ALA A 346 -30.25 -16.86 13.40
N PRO A 347 -29.66 -17.38 12.33
CA PRO A 347 -29.87 -16.86 10.97
C PRO A 347 -31.36 -16.96 10.59
N ALA A 348 -31.92 -15.92 9.98
CA ALA A 348 -33.25 -16.00 9.39
C ALA A 348 -33.24 -16.94 8.16
N ALA A 349 -34.36 -17.61 7.89
CA ALA A 349 -34.50 -18.55 6.77
C ALA A 349 -34.31 -17.91 5.35
N SER A 350 -34.18 -16.58 5.25
CA SER A 350 -34.04 -15.87 3.98
C SER A 350 -32.58 -15.81 3.53
N LYS A 351 -32.26 -16.39 2.38
CA LYS A 351 -30.91 -16.37 1.76
C LYS A 351 -30.47 -14.98 1.26
N ARG A 352 -31.33 -13.95 1.26
CA ARG A 352 -31.04 -12.63 0.64
C ARG A 352 -30.69 -11.50 1.59
N VAL A 353 -30.92 -11.65 2.88
CA VAL A 353 -30.65 -10.61 3.88
C VAL A 353 -30.05 -11.28 5.12
N TRP A 354 -28.91 -10.78 5.60
CA TRP A 354 -28.29 -11.20 6.86
C TRP A 354 -29.13 -10.73 8.05
N LYS A 355 -30.39 -11.23 8.15
CA LYS A 355 -31.24 -11.01 9.30
C LYS A 355 -31.05 -12.17 10.26
N THR A 356 -30.99 -11.87 11.53
CA THR A 356 -31.02 -12.83 12.61
C THR A 356 -32.37 -12.77 13.33
N VAL A 357 -32.77 -13.87 13.93
CA VAL A 357 -34.00 -13.97 14.72
C VAL A 357 -33.66 -14.36 16.16
N ALA A 358 -34.45 -13.86 17.09
CA ALA A 358 -34.35 -14.25 18.50
C ALA A 358 -34.55 -15.75 18.68
N VAL A 359 -33.93 -16.31 19.69
CA VAL A 359 -34.04 -17.72 20.06
C VAL A 359 -34.44 -17.86 21.53
N THR A 360 -34.93 -19.03 21.91
CA THR A 360 -35.25 -19.34 23.31
C THR A 360 -34.28 -20.38 23.88
N PRO A 361 -34.01 -20.37 25.19
CA PRO A 361 -33.12 -21.35 25.84
C PRO A 361 -33.51 -22.80 25.59
N GLU A 362 -34.81 -23.08 25.51
CA GLU A 362 -35.42 -24.42 25.38
C GLU A 362 -35.46 -24.91 23.92
N ARG A 363 -35.05 -24.10 22.96
CA ARG A 363 -35.00 -24.51 21.55
C ARG A 363 -34.12 -25.74 21.38
N ILE A 364 -34.64 -26.76 20.69
CA ILE A 364 -33.88 -27.96 20.34
C ILE A 364 -32.94 -27.63 19.16
N VAL A 365 -31.64 -27.95 19.30
CA VAL A 365 -30.62 -27.65 18.30
C VAL A 365 -30.28 -28.85 17.42
N GLN A 366 -29.87 -28.58 16.19
CA GLN A 366 -29.48 -29.58 15.20
C GLN A 366 -27.97 -29.53 14.94
N GLU A 367 -27.40 -30.62 14.40
CA GLU A 367 -26.01 -30.68 13.96
C GLU A 367 -25.71 -29.60 12.89
N GLY A 368 -24.61 -28.90 13.04
CA GLY A 368 -24.19 -27.86 12.11
C GLY A 368 -24.99 -26.56 12.17
N GLU A 369 -26.01 -26.49 13.01
CA GLU A 369 -26.75 -25.24 13.23
C GLU A 369 -25.84 -24.19 13.85
N ARG A 370 -26.05 -22.92 13.45
CA ARG A 370 -25.17 -21.82 13.85
C ARG A 370 -25.95 -20.71 14.54
N PHE A 371 -25.40 -20.23 15.63
CA PHE A 371 -25.93 -19.11 16.39
C PHE A 371 -24.93 -17.97 16.42
N LEU A 372 -25.39 -16.73 16.26
CA LEU A 372 -24.55 -15.53 16.37
C LEU A 372 -24.61 -15.04 17.82
N HIS A 373 -23.46 -15.02 18.48
CA HIS A 373 -23.27 -14.39 19.78
C HIS A 373 -22.68 -12.99 19.57
N THR A 374 -23.41 -11.96 19.96
CA THR A 374 -22.98 -10.55 19.91
C THR A 374 -22.62 -10.09 21.31
N ILE A 375 -21.38 -9.73 21.53
CA ILE A 375 -20.85 -9.25 22.81
C ILE A 375 -20.50 -7.76 22.62
N PRO A 376 -21.30 -6.84 23.18
CA PRO A 376 -20.96 -5.42 23.16
C PRO A 376 -19.77 -5.14 24.08
N ASP A 377 -19.03 -4.07 23.77
CA ASP A 377 -17.91 -3.58 24.60
C ASP A 377 -16.85 -4.65 24.93
N TYR A 378 -16.64 -5.59 24.00
CA TYR A 378 -15.66 -6.66 24.17
C TYR A 378 -14.24 -6.11 24.07
N THR A 379 -13.38 -6.51 25.02
CA THR A 379 -11.95 -6.21 25.00
C THR A 379 -11.13 -7.50 25.00
N GLU A 380 -10.04 -7.49 24.28
CA GLU A 380 -9.09 -8.61 24.21
C GLU A 380 -7.89 -8.34 25.12
N PRO A 381 -7.20 -9.38 25.58
CA PRO A 381 -5.93 -9.20 26.26
C PRO A 381 -4.89 -8.53 25.35
N PRO A 382 -3.91 -7.82 25.92
CA PRO A 382 -2.80 -7.29 25.17
C PRO A 382 -1.95 -8.40 24.54
N ILE A 383 -1.25 -8.04 23.48
CA ILE A 383 -0.32 -8.90 22.74
C ILE A 383 1.08 -8.28 22.76
N ASP A 384 2.08 -9.10 22.48
CA ASP A 384 3.41 -8.59 22.15
C ASP A 384 3.41 -8.02 20.73
N PRO A 385 3.67 -6.70 20.56
CA PRO A 385 3.67 -6.05 19.26
C PRO A 385 4.95 -6.31 18.44
N ASP A 386 5.93 -7.07 18.96
CA ASP A 386 7.16 -7.36 18.24
C ASP A 386 6.91 -8.32 17.05
N VAL A 387 6.46 -7.73 15.96
CA VAL A 387 6.21 -8.40 14.68
C VAL A 387 7.17 -7.83 13.64
N ARG A 388 8.09 -8.68 13.12
CA ARG A 388 9.13 -8.28 12.18
C ARG A 388 9.02 -9.04 10.88
N LEU A 389 9.26 -8.37 9.78
CA LEU A 389 9.32 -8.99 8.45
C LEU A 389 10.72 -9.57 8.22
N ILE A 390 10.83 -10.90 8.12
CA ILE A 390 12.09 -11.58 7.82
C ILE A 390 12.33 -11.60 6.30
N HIS A 391 11.29 -11.95 5.52
CA HIS A 391 11.37 -12.05 4.07
C HIS A 391 9.99 -11.89 3.44
N GLU A 392 9.94 -11.28 2.25
CA GLU A 392 8.77 -11.34 1.38
C GLU A 392 9.19 -11.42 -0.09
N ASP A 393 8.43 -12.21 -0.86
CA ASP A 393 8.54 -12.30 -2.31
C ASP A 393 7.15 -12.43 -2.96
N GLU A 394 7.09 -12.87 -4.22
CA GLU A 394 5.81 -13.06 -4.94
C GLU A 394 4.92 -14.15 -4.32
N ALA A 395 5.50 -15.15 -3.66
CA ALA A 395 4.79 -16.34 -3.18
C ALA A 395 4.52 -16.32 -1.69
N ILE A 396 5.50 -15.91 -0.90
CA ILE A 396 5.52 -16.09 0.56
C ILE A 396 5.83 -14.79 1.30
N VAL A 397 5.44 -14.80 2.58
CA VAL A 397 5.81 -13.79 3.57
C VAL A 397 6.24 -14.53 4.82
N VAL A 398 7.46 -14.28 5.28
CA VAL A 398 8.07 -14.90 6.47
C VAL A 398 8.15 -13.84 7.56
N ILE A 399 7.53 -14.14 8.70
CA ILE A 399 7.37 -13.20 9.82
C ILE A 399 8.03 -13.79 11.08
N HIS A 400 8.72 -12.96 11.83
CA HIS A 400 8.99 -13.21 13.24
C HIS A 400 7.83 -12.64 14.05
N LYS A 401 7.22 -13.42 14.93
CA LYS A 401 6.21 -12.97 15.87
C LYS A 401 6.70 -13.02 17.31
N GLY A 402 6.38 -12.02 18.10
CA GLY A 402 6.50 -12.01 19.54
C GLY A 402 5.48 -12.94 20.23
N ALA A 403 5.51 -12.96 21.56
CA ALA A 403 4.58 -13.70 22.39
C ALA A 403 4.27 -12.95 23.69
N PRO A 404 2.98 -12.90 24.11
CA PRO A 404 1.84 -13.62 23.55
C PRO A 404 1.28 -12.97 22.28
N LEU A 405 1.10 -13.73 21.22
CA LEU A 405 0.41 -13.32 20.00
C LEU A 405 -0.18 -14.56 19.28
N PRO A 406 -1.51 -14.76 19.26
CA PRO A 406 -2.11 -15.84 18.49
C PRO A 406 -1.93 -15.64 16.98
N LEU A 407 -1.77 -16.74 16.25
CA LEU A 407 -1.63 -16.68 14.79
C LEU A 407 -2.96 -16.30 14.12
N HIS A 408 -4.06 -16.87 14.57
CA HIS A 408 -5.42 -16.71 14.06
C HIS A 408 -6.42 -16.54 15.20
N PRO A 409 -7.66 -16.08 14.92
CA PRO A 409 -8.69 -15.94 15.93
C PRO A 409 -8.89 -17.21 16.76
N SER A 410 -8.73 -17.11 18.07
CA SER A 410 -8.89 -18.23 19.01
C SER A 410 -9.14 -17.75 20.44
N GLY A 411 -9.99 -18.45 21.18
CA GLY A 411 -10.32 -18.12 22.56
C GLY A 411 -10.80 -16.68 22.72
N ARG A 412 -10.05 -15.87 23.46
CA ARG A 412 -10.37 -14.45 23.72
C ARG A 412 -9.89 -13.48 22.64
N TYR A 413 -9.11 -13.94 21.67
CA TYR A 413 -8.49 -13.12 20.64
C TYR A 413 -9.24 -13.21 19.32
N GLN A 414 -9.55 -12.06 18.71
CA GLN A 414 -10.17 -11.91 17.39
C GLN A 414 -9.42 -10.90 16.52
N ARG A 415 -9.19 -9.70 17.05
CA ARG A 415 -8.48 -8.59 16.40
C ARG A 415 -7.00 -8.56 16.71
N ASN A 416 -6.63 -8.93 17.95
CA ASN A 416 -5.26 -9.04 18.40
C ASN A 416 -4.66 -10.39 17.97
N THR A 417 -4.54 -10.61 16.66
CA THR A 417 -3.95 -11.83 16.07
C THR A 417 -3.00 -11.46 14.93
N LEU A 418 -2.00 -12.30 14.68
CA LEU A 418 -1.05 -12.06 13.59
C LEU A 418 -1.75 -12.01 12.22
N GLU A 419 -2.77 -12.86 12.00
CA GLU A 419 -3.56 -12.84 10.75
C GLU A 419 -4.28 -11.50 10.56
N ALA A 420 -4.87 -10.91 11.61
CA ALA A 420 -5.53 -9.62 11.53
C ALA A 420 -4.53 -8.48 11.26
N ILE A 421 -3.38 -8.47 11.95
CA ILE A 421 -2.31 -7.48 11.73
C ILE A 421 -1.83 -7.55 10.27
N LEU A 422 -1.55 -8.75 9.76
CA LEU A 422 -1.08 -8.92 8.40
C LEU A 422 -2.17 -8.63 7.35
N HIS A 423 -3.43 -8.95 7.64
CA HIS A 423 -4.56 -8.57 6.77
C HIS A 423 -4.57 -7.05 6.53
N ASP A 424 -4.45 -6.25 7.58
CA ASP A 424 -4.47 -4.80 7.46
C ASP A 424 -3.17 -4.23 6.84
N ALA A 425 -2.03 -4.86 7.12
CA ALA A 425 -0.75 -4.45 6.54
C ALA A 425 -0.65 -4.73 5.03
N TYR A 426 -1.28 -5.79 4.55
CA TYR A 426 -1.23 -6.23 3.15
C TYR A 426 -2.49 -5.93 2.35
N PHE A 427 -3.52 -5.32 2.95
CA PHE A 427 -4.76 -5.01 2.24
C PHE A 427 -4.50 -4.31 0.89
N PRO A 428 -5.19 -4.71 -0.22
CA PRO A 428 -6.30 -5.67 -0.33
C PRO A 428 -5.89 -7.15 -0.49
N GLU A 429 -4.60 -7.48 -0.39
CA GLU A 429 -4.10 -8.84 -0.49
C GLU A 429 -4.44 -9.65 0.77
N LYS A 430 -4.87 -10.90 0.61
CA LYS A 430 -5.20 -11.80 1.72
C LYS A 430 -4.13 -12.87 1.87
N LEU A 431 -3.27 -12.73 2.86
CA LEU A 431 -2.29 -13.74 3.22
C LEU A 431 -2.96 -14.95 3.86
N ARG A 432 -2.35 -16.14 3.68
CA ARG A 432 -2.81 -17.41 4.22
C ARG A 432 -1.69 -18.08 5.00
N PRO A 433 -1.91 -18.47 6.27
CA PRO A 433 -0.87 -19.17 7.02
C PRO A 433 -0.55 -20.52 6.37
N ALA A 434 0.74 -20.83 6.21
CA ALA A 434 1.20 -22.12 5.73
C ALA A 434 1.19 -23.16 6.85
N HIS A 435 1.43 -22.75 8.09
CA HIS A 435 1.44 -23.57 9.30
C HIS A 435 1.00 -22.74 10.51
N ARG A 436 0.97 -23.36 11.67
CA ARG A 436 0.69 -22.69 12.94
C ARG A 436 1.77 -22.90 13.98
N ILE A 437 1.97 -21.89 14.82
CA ILE A 437 2.71 -21.97 16.08
C ILE A 437 1.84 -21.43 17.22
N ASP A 438 2.08 -21.84 18.45
CA ASP A 438 1.28 -21.48 19.60
C ASP A 438 1.33 -19.97 19.90
N ALA A 439 0.31 -19.44 20.54
CA ALA A 439 0.25 -18.01 20.91
C ALA A 439 1.43 -17.58 21.77
N LEU A 440 1.91 -18.45 22.65
CA LEU A 440 3.03 -18.20 23.56
C LEU A 440 4.42 -18.57 22.98
N THR A 441 4.48 -19.15 21.77
CA THR A 441 5.74 -19.43 21.07
C THR A 441 6.16 -18.22 20.25
N THR A 442 7.40 -17.76 20.42
CA THR A 442 8.00 -16.70 19.58
C THR A 442 8.60 -17.29 18.30
N GLY A 443 8.98 -16.46 17.35
CA GLY A 443 9.76 -16.85 16.17
C GLY A 443 8.98 -16.96 14.87
N ILE A 444 9.43 -17.83 13.96
CA ILE A 444 9.04 -17.84 12.56
C ILE A 444 7.63 -18.37 12.32
N ALA A 445 6.83 -17.58 11.58
CA ALA A 445 5.59 -18.00 10.95
C ALA A 445 5.63 -17.69 9.46
N VAL A 446 5.20 -18.63 8.62
CA VAL A 446 5.20 -18.50 7.15
C VAL A 446 3.78 -18.36 6.64
N PHE A 447 3.58 -17.39 5.75
CA PHE A 447 2.33 -17.13 5.06
C PHE A 447 2.53 -17.22 3.55
N THR A 448 1.46 -17.48 2.81
CA THR A 448 1.44 -17.48 1.36
C THR A 448 0.52 -16.38 0.83
N ARG A 449 0.87 -15.77 -0.29
CA ARG A 449 0.10 -14.67 -0.90
C ARG A 449 -1.14 -15.14 -1.64
N LYS A 450 -1.09 -16.31 -2.28
CA LYS A 450 -2.17 -16.85 -3.12
C LYS A 450 -2.52 -18.28 -2.71
N TYR A 451 -3.77 -18.67 -2.97
CA TYR A 451 -4.22 -20.05 -2.75
C TYR A 451 -3.37 -21.08 -3.51
N SER A 452 -2.97 -20.79 -4.76
CA SER A 452 -2.11 -21.66 -5.55
C SER A 452 -0.74 -21.92 -4.92
N TYR A 453 -0.21 -20.98 -4.15
CA TYR A 453 1.02 -21.17 -3.40
C TYR A 453 0.78 -21.95 -2.10
N ALA A 454 -0.34 -21.67 -1.42
CA ALA A 454 -0.73 -22.44 -0.25
C ALA A 454 -0.91 -23.92 -0.57
N SER A 455 -1.55 -24.26 -1.69
CA SER A 455 -1.78 -25.64 -2.12
C SER A 455 -0.48 -26.41 -2.47
N ARG A 456 0.64 -25.72 -2.67
CA ARG A 456 1.97 -26.33 -2.88
C ARG A 456 2.79 -26.39 -1.60
N LEU A 457 2.63 -25.41 -0.68
CA LEU A 457 3.42 -25.34 0.53
C LEU A 457 2.81 -26.13 1.69
N GLN A 458 1.50 -26.04 1.93
CA GLN A 458 0.84 -26.73 3.05
C GLN A 458 1.02 -28.28 3.02
N PRO A 459 0.97 -28.97 1.86
CA PRO A 459 1.23 -30.40 1.81
C PRO A 459 2.62 -30.79 2.31
N GLN A 460 3.63 -29.94 2.18
CA GLN A 460 4.99 -30.23 2.68
C GLN A 460 5.00 -30.35 4.21
N PHE A 461 4.20 -29.52 4.91
CA PHE A 461 4.04 -29.66 6.37
C PHE A 461 3.36 -30.98 6.75
N SER A 462 2.35 -31.40 6.00
CA SER A 462 1.63 -32.65 6.23
C SER A 462 2.48 -33.88 5.91
N ALA A 463 3.32 -33.80 4.88
CA ALA A 463 4.23 -34.86 4.48
C ALA A 463 5.48 -34.94 5.37
N GLY A 464 5.71 -33.96 6.28
CA GLY A 464 6.90 -33.93 7.15
C GLY A 464 8.21 -33.57 6.45
N THR A 465 8.14 -32.97 5.24
CA THR A 465 9.34 -32.58 4.48
C THR A 465 9.87 -31.19 4.84
N VAL A 466 9.15 -30.46 5.72
CA VAL A 466 9.56 -29.15 6.23
C VAL A 466 10.49 -29.33 7.43
N ASP A 467 11.72 -28.79 7.33
CA ASP A 467 12.64 -28.73 8.46
C ASP A 467 12.19 -27.66 9.45
N LYS A 468 12.10 -28.02 10.71
CA LYS A 468 11.71 -27.12 11.80
C LYS A 468 12.69 -27.29 12.95
N THR A 469 13.28 -26.20 13.41
CA THR A 469 14.15 -26.20 14.58
C THR A 469 13.67 -25.15 15.56
N TYR A 470 13.52 -25.56 16.80
CA TYR A 470 13.12 -24.69 17.91
C TYR A 470 14.22 -24.61 18.94
N LEU A 471 14.25 -23.53 19.69
CA LEU A 471 15.06 -23.38 20.91
C LEU A 471 14.13 -23.29 22.11
N ALA A 472 14.47 -23.99 23.18
CA ALA A 472 13.71 -23.98 24.41
C ALA A 472 14.63 -23.89 25.63
N TRP A 473 14.38 -22.94 26.53
CA TRP A 473 14.94 -23.02 27.88
C TRP A 473 14.03 -23.89 28.73
N VAL A 474 14.61 -24.91 29.36
CA VAL A 474 13.90 -25.88 30.19
C VAL A 474 14.36 -25.82 31.63
N GLN A 475 13.50 -26.23 32.56
CA GLN A 475 13.80 -26.40 33.97
C GLN A 475 14.62 -27.68 34.21
N GLY A 476 15.61 -27.57 35.07
CA GLY A 476 16.54 -28.65 35.37
C GLY A 476 17.61 -28.84 34.28
N GLU A 477 18.57 -29.68 34.59
CA GLU A 477 19.69 -30.02 33.67
C GLU A 477 19.59 -31.49 33.24
N PRO A 478 19.18 -31.75 31.98
CA PRO A 478 19.07 -33.10 31.47
C PRO A 478 20.44 -33.82 31.54
N ARG A 479 20.42 -35.10 31.93
CA ARG A 479 21.65 -35.93 31.93
C ARG A 479 22.05 -36.40 30.53
N TRP A 480 21.12 -36.43 29.60
CA TRP A 480 21.33 -36.76 28.19
C TRP A 480 21.91 -35.55 27.43
N ILE A 481 22.72 -35.81 26.41
CA ILE A 481 23.18 -34.80 25.44
C ILE A 481 22.21 -34.72 24.29
N GLU A 482 21.73 -35.88 23.82
CA GLU A 482 20.73 -36.00 22.77
C GLU A 482 19.72 -37.09 23.15
N THR A 483 18.46 -36.91 22.81
CA THR A 483 17.42 -37.91 23.05
C THR A 483 16.26 -37.72 22.06
N GLU A 484 15.53 -38.79 21.78
CA GLU A 484 14.33 -38.75 20.95
C GLU A 484 13.10 -39.16 21.77
N CYS A 485 11.99 -38.41 21.64
CA CYS A 485 10.74 -38.68 22.33
C CYS A 485 9.66 -39.07 21.29
N HIS A 486 9.01 -40.23 21.48
CA HIS A 486 8.02 -40.80 20.56
C HIS A 486 6.62 -40.93 21.19
N LEU A 487 6.32 -40.15 22.20
CA LEU A 487 5.05 -40.24 22.93
C LEU A 487 3.89 -39.65 22.11
N ALA A 488 2.84 -40.46 21.90
CA ALA A 488 1.64 -40.06 21.17
C ALA A 488 0.82 -39.02 21.94
N ILE A 489 0.19 -38.09 21.21
CA ILE A 489 -0.55 -36.96 21.77
C ILE A 489 -2.01 -37.07 21.37
N GLU A 490 -2.90 -37.03 22.34
CA GLU A 490 -4.35 -37.07 22.11
C GLU A 490 -4.87 -35.77 21.49
N ASP A 491 -5.81 -35.91 20.53
CA ASP A 491 -6.36 -34.75 19.81
C ASP A 491 -7.41 -33.99 20.64
N GLU A 492 -8.05 -34.69 21.62
CA GLU A 492 -9.07 -34.07 22.47
C GLU A 492 -8.43 -33.05 23.43
N PRO A 493 -8.90 -31.79 23.42
CA PRO A 493 -8.38 -30.78 24.32
C PRO A 493 -8.88 -31.01 25.75
N LEU A 494 -7.99 -30.75 26.71
CA LEU A 494 -8.37 -30.61 28.11
C LEU A 494 -9.22 -29.32 28.30
N PRO A 495 -10.05 -29.24 29.36
CA PRO A 495 -10.90 -28.07 29.62
C PRO A 495 -10.14 -26.73 29.63
N GLN A 496 -8.91 -26.73 30.13
CA GLN A 496 -8.01 -25.56 30.15
C GLN A 496 -7.26 -25.31 28.83
N GLY A 497 -7.56 -26.07 27.77
CA GLY A 497 -6.97 -25.92 26.43
C GLY A 497 -5.66 -26.70 26.22
N GLY A 498 -5.19 -27.46 27.21
CA GLY A 498 -4.04 -28.35 27.11
C GLY A 498 -4.29 -29.59 26.24
N ARG A 499 -3.25 -30.42 26.10
CA ARG A 499 -3.31 -31.77 25.52
C ARG A 499 -2.72 -32.74 26.52
N LYS A 500 -2.98 -34.04 26.33
CA LYS A 500 -2.36 -35.10 27.14
C LYS A 500 -1.66 -36.13 26.25
N LEU A 501 -0.72 -36.83 26.83
CA LEU A 501 -0.12 -38.01 26.24
C LEU A 501 -1.03 -39.19 26.44
N GLY A 502 -1.13 -40.09 25.45
CA GLY A 502 -1.94 -41.30 25.58
C GLY A 502 -1.76 -42.21 24.36
N PRO A 503 -1.95 -43.54 24.57
CA PRO A 503 -1.74 -44.53 23.53
C PRO A 503 -2.74 -44.43 22.36
N SER A 504 -3.89 -43.81 22.59
CA SER A 504 -4.92 -43.55 21.57
C SER A 504 -4.63 -42.29 20.76
N GLY A 505 -3.57 -41.54 21.10
CA GLY A 505 -3.21 -40.29 20.46
C GLY A 505 -2.56 -40.45 19.09
N ALA A 506 -2.43 -39.35 18.38
CA ALA A 506 -1.71 -39.31 17.13
C ALA A 506 -0.18 -39.46 17.37
N PRO A 507 0.53 -40.27 16.57
CA PRO A 507 1.98 -40.41 16.69
C PRO A 507 2.69 -39.07 16.63
N ALA A 508 3.65 -38.87 17.54
CA ALA A 508 4.47 -37.68 17.60
C ALA A 508 5.93 -38.06 17.88
N SER A 509 6.87 -37.39 17.21
CA SER A 509 8.31 -37.62 17.39
C SER A 509 9.06 -36.29 17.37
N THR A 510 9.97 -36.13 18.36
CA THR A 510 10.81 -34.93 18.51
C THR A 510 12.22 -35.37 18.93
N LEU A 511 13.22 -34.94 18.19
CA LEU A 511 14.63 -35.03 18.56
C LEU A 511 15.00 -33.82 19.41
N PHE A 512 15.66 -34.03 20.53
CA PHE A 512 16.18 -33.02 21.44
C PHE A 512 17.70 -33.11 21.59
N ARG A 513 18.37 -31.97 21.56
CA ARG A 513 19.80 -31.84 21.81
C ARG A 513 20.08 -30.75 22.82
N VAL A 514 20.88 -31.02 23.83
CA VAL A 514 21.30 -30.00 24.81
C VAL A 514 22.39 -29.13 24.16
N LEU A 515 22.16 -27.83 24.11
CA LEU A 515 23.13 -26.85 23.61
C LEU A 515 23.94 -26.24 24.75
N ASP A 516 23.28 -26.01 25.91
CA ASP A 516 23.93 -25.40 27.08
C ASP A 516 23.23 -25.83 28.37
N ARG A 517 23.97 -25.72 29.51
CA ARG A 517 23.47 -25.95 30.87
C ARG A 517 23.98 -24.83 31.76
N ASN A 518 23.07 -24.14 32.40
CA ASN A 518 23.42 -22.98 33.24
C ASN A 518 22.40 -22.76 34.37
N GLY A 519 22.86 -22.80 35.61
CA GLY A 519 22.09 -22.39 36.77
C GLY A 519 20.81 -23.16 37.03
N GLY A 520 20.83 -24.51 36.84
CA GLY A 520 19.63 -25.33 37.02
C GLY A 520 18.65 -25.30 35.85
N MET A 521 19.06 -24.73 34.72
CA MET A 521 18.32 -24.69 33.46
C MET A 521 19.18 -25.28 32.32
N ALA A 522 18.54 -25.63 31.22
CA ALA A 522 19.25 -26.02 30.00
C ALA A 522 18.61 -25.40 28.77
N LEU A 523 19.46 -25.04 27.80
CA LEU A 523 19.04 -24.65 26.45
C LEU A 523 18.99 -25.89 25.57
N ILE A 524 17.83 -26.16 25.00
CA ILE A 524 17.53 -27.32 24.18
C ILE A 524 17.24 -26.91 22.74
N GLU A 525 17.89 -27.52 21.79
CA GLU A 525 17.46 -27.57 20.40
C GLU A 525 16.42 -28.68 20.24
N ALA A 526 15.25 -28.34 19.71
CA ALA A 526 14.17 -29.28 19.46
C ALA A 526 13.85 -29.34 17.97
N VAL A 527 13.92 -30.55 17.39
CA VAL A 527 13.63 -30.81 15.97
C VAL A 527 12.41 -31.75 15.89
N PRO A 528 11.18 -31.20 15.79
CA PRO A 528 9.97 -32.01 15.71
C PRO A 528 9.82 -32.59 14.30
N LYS A 529 9.74 -33.91 14.19
CA LYS A 529 9.48 -34.66 12.93
C LYS A 529 8.00 -34.62 12.55
N THR A 530 7.12 -34.40 13.53
CA THR A 530 5.66 -34.23 13.38
C THR A 530 5.26 -32.84 13.84
N GLY A 531 3.96 -32.47 13.76
CA GLY A 531 3.48 -31.12 14.12
C GLY A 531 2.21 -31.14 14.95
N ARG A 532 2.19 -31.89 16.08
CA ARG A 532 1.00 -31.95 16.96
C ARG A 532 0.93 -30.72 17.87
N THR A 533 -0.29 -30.38 18.26
CA THR A 533 -0.52 -29.25 19.18
C THR A 533 0.23 -29.49 20.49
N HIS A 534 1.00 -28.50 20.94
CA HIS A 534 1.84 -28.52 22.14
C HIS A 534 2.91 -29.62 22.19
N GLN A 535 3.28 -30.21 21.04
CA GLN A 535 4.17 -31.38 20.98
C GLN A 535 5.48 -31.21 21.75
N ILE A 536 6.25 -30.15 21.45
CA ILE A 536 7.55 -29.90 22.09
C ILE A 536 7.38 -29.70 23.60
N ARG A 537 6.34 -28.98 24.01
CA ARG A 537 6.03 -28.67 25.41
C ARG A 537 5.74 -29.96 26.20
N LEU A 538 4.86 -30.81 25.67
CA LEU A 538 4.50 -32.10 26.27
C LEU A 538 5.66 -33.08 26.35
N HIS A 539 6.43 -33.21 25.28
CA HIS A 539 7.57 -34.11 25.22
C HIS A 539 8.67 -33.72 26.23
N LEU A 540 8.99 -32.41 26.31
CA LEU A 540 9.96 -31.91 27.30
C LEU A 540 9.46 -32.07 28.73
N ALA A 541 8.19 -31.83 28.98
CA ALA A 541 7.56 -32.05 30.29
C ALA A 541 7.56 -33.54 30.68
N ALA A 542 7.29 -34.47 29.72
CA ALA A 542 7.34 -35.89 29.94
C ALA A 542 8.76 -36.41 30.27
N LEU A 543 9.77 -35.80 29.65
CA LEU A 543 11.19 -36.09 29.94
C LEU A 543 11.65 -35.50 31.29
N GLY A 544 10.75 -34.84 32.04
CA GLY A 544 11.06 -34.26 33.34
C GLY A 544 11.60 -32.81 33.28
N HIS A 545 11.69 -32.22 32.08
CA HIS A 545 12.27 -30.91 31.84
C HIS A 545 11.27 -29.96 31.17
N PRO A 546 10.23 -29.47 31.88
CA PRO A 546 9.23 -28.57 31.31
C PRO A 546 9.87 -27.25 30.88
N ILE A 547 9.28 -26.61 29.86
CA ILE A 547 9.77 -25.32 29.35
C ILE A 547 9.57 -24.25 30.44
N GLN A 548 10.57 -23.39 30.61
CA GLN A 548 10.50 -22.25 31.53
C GLN A 548 9.34 -21.31 31.11
N GLY A 549 8.55 -20.90 32.09
CA GLY A 549 7.39 -20.04 31.84
C GLY A 549 6.21 -20.74 31.13
N ASP A 550 6.20 -22.07 31.03
CA ASP A 550 5.03 -22.81 30.52
C ASP A 550 3.86 -22.76 31.53
N PRO A 551 2.72 -22.12 31.18
CA PRO A 551 1.60 -21.98 32.11
C PRO A 551 0.77 -23.24 32.28
N LEU A 552 1.03 -24.31 31.47
CA LEU A 552 0.18 -25.49 31.44
C LEU A 552 0.86 -26.76 31.93
N TYR A 553 2.12 -27.01 31.52
CA TYR A 553 2.76 -28.31 31.71
C TYR A 553 3.83 -28.30 32.79
N LEU A 554 3.78 -29.31 33.64
CA LEU A 554 4.74 -29.58 34.71
C LEU A 554 5.57 -30.82 34.36
N ALA A 555 6.61 -31.09 35.16
CA ALA A 555 7.39 -32.31 35.02
C ALA A 555 6.50 -33.57 35.08
N GLY A 556 6.80 -34.54 34.22
CA GLY A 556 6.00 -35.76 34.06
C GLY A 556 4.74 -35.56 33.20
N ALA A 557 4.69 -34.48 32.43
CA ALA A 557 3.54 -34.08 31.57
C ALA A 557 2.21 -33.86 32.32
N ALA A 558 2.27 -33.63 33.65
CA ALA A 558 1.10 -33.21 34.41
C ALA A 558 0.63 -31.82 33.92
N CYS A 559 -0.70 -31.69 33.79
CA CYS A 559 -1.30 -30.41 33.39
C CYS A 559 -1.80 -29.68 34.65
N ARG A 560 -1.56 -28.38 34.73
CA ARG A 560 -2.07 -27.55 35.82
C ARG A 560 -3.60 -27.54 35.80
N SER A 561 -4.24 -27.62 36.97
CA SER A 561 -5.71 -27.59 37.11
C SER A 561 -6.28 -26.20 36.76
N GLU A 562 -5.52 -25.13 37.07
CA GLU A 562 -5.87 -23.76 36.77
C GLU A 562 -4.76 -23.13 35.91
N LEU A 563 -5.14 -22.22 35.02
CA LEU A 563 -4.18 -21.40 34.27
C LEU A 563 -3.60 -20.39 35.25
N GLU A 564 -2.31 -20.52 35.58
CA GLU A 564 -1.61 -19.42 36.27
C GLU A 564 -1.76 -18.11 35.50
N ASP A 565 -1.74 -17.00 36.24
CA ASP A 565 -1.75 -15.68 35.63
C ASP A 565 -0.54 -15.57 34.67
N ARG A 566 -0.86 -15.40 33.38
CA ARG A 566 0.11 -15.42 32.27
C ARG A 566 1.05 -14.21 32.28
N SER A 567 0.94 -13.34 33.28
CA SER A 567 1.67 -12.06 33.34
C SER A 567 3.06 -12.14 33.95
N SER A 568 3.45 -13.23 34.61
CA SER A 568 4.67 -13.23 35.42
C SER A 568 5.94 -13.64 34.69
N GLU A 569 5.89 -14.61 33.75
CA GLU A 569 7.05 -15.01 32.96
C GLU A 569 6.64 -15.46 31.55
N PRO A 570 7.29 -14.94 30.47
CA PRO A 570 7.03 -15.42 29.11
C PRO A 570 7.56 -16.87 28.93
N MET A 571 6.77 -17.71 28.24
CA MET A 571 7.19 -19.06 27.90
C MET A 571 8.41 -19.03 26.96
N ARG A 572 9.50 -19.66 27.34
CA ARG A 572 10.77 -19.63 26.62
C ARG A 572 10.87 -20.74 25.55
N LEU A 573 9.99 -20.67 24.55
CA LEU A 573 9.99 -21.51 23.34
C LEU A 573 10.03 -20.65 22.07
N HIS A 574 10.99 -20.93 21.19
CA HIS A 574 11.27 -20.11 20.03
C HIS A 574 11.39 -20.94 18.75
N ALA A 575 10.55 -20.67 17.76
CA ALA A 575 10.63 -21.22 16.40
C ALA A 575 11.80 -20.56 15.65
N TRP A 576 12.98 -21.19 15.72
CA TRP A 576 14.23 -20.59 15.31
C TRP A 576 14.52 -20.69 13.83
N LYS A 577 14.38 -21.92 13.25
CA LYS A 577 14.64 -22.15 11.83
C LYS A 577 13.50 -22.89 11.16
N ILE A 578 13.26 -22.55 9.89
CA ILE A 578 12.33 -23.27 9.03
C ILE A 578 12.88 -23.42 7.62
N GLY A 579 12.87 -24.65 7.08
CA GLY A 579 13.31 -24.98 5.72
C GLY A 579 12.23 -25.72 4.96
N PHE A 580 11.97 -25.32 3.70
CA PHE A 580 10.95 -25.92 2.83
C PHE A 580 11.30 -25.67 1.35
N ASP A 581 10.63 -26.39 0.44
CA ASP A 581 10.79 -26.15 -0.98
C ASP A 581 9.90 -24.99 -1.41
N HIS A 582 10.49 -23.96 -2.01
CA HIS A 582 9.80 -22.73 -2.37
C HIS A 582 8.68 -22.98 -3.41
N PRO A 583 7.44 -22.47 -3.20
CA PRO A 583 6.27 -22.87 -4.00
C PRO A 583 6.29 -22.41 -5.46
N ILE A 584 7.19 -21.50 -5.87
CA ILE A 584 7.39 -21.09 -7.27
C ILE A 584 8.59 -21.82 -7.85
N THR A 585 9.76 -21.69 -7.21
CA THR A 585 11.04 -22.15 -7.77
C THR A 585 11.31 -23.63 -7.56
N GLY A 586 10.67 -24.26 -6.54
CA GLY A 586 10.95 -25.62 -6.11
C GLY A 586 12.30 -25.78 -5.40
N GLN A 587 13.07 -24.70 -5.26
CA GLN A 587 14.37 -24.74 -4.57
C GLN A 587 14.18 -24.79 -3.05
N ARG A 588 15.09 -25.48 -2.36
CA ARG A 588 15.12 -25.49 -0.89
C ARG A 588 15.51 -24.13 -0.37
N VAL A 589 14.68 -23.54 0.50
CA VAL A 589 14.95 -22.28 1.19
C VAL A 589 14.98 -22.51 2.71
N LEU A 590 15.84 -21.75 3.40
CA LEU A 590 15.99 -21.81 4.86
C LEU A 590 15.89 -20.40 5.41
N TYR A 591 15.00 -20.19 6.37
CA TYR A 591 14.86 -18.93 7.12
C TYR A 591 15.24 -19.13 8.57
N THR A 592 15.91 -18.13 9.14
CA THR A 592 16.37 -18.15 10.52
C THR A 592 15.92 -16.90 11.25
N ALA A 593 15.28 -17.04 12.40
CA ALA A 593 14.96 -15.94 13.29
C ALA A 593 16.18 -15.55 14.17
N SER A 594 16.16 -14.32 14.70
CA SER A 594 17.16 -13.91 15.68
C SER A 594 17.08 -14.76 16.95
N ARG A 595 18.22 -15.09 17.54
CA ARG A 595 18.32 -15.84 18.79
C ARG A 595 18.12 -15.01 20.06
N LEU A 596 17.64 -13.78 19.99
CA LEU A 596 17.48 -12.88 21.12
C LEU A 596 16.98 -13.59 22.40
N GLY A 597 17.80 -13.64 23.44
CA GLY A 597 17.53 -14.36 24.70
C GLY A 597 17.79 -15.87 24.68
N TYR A 598 18.35 -16.41 23.58
CA TYR A 598 18.75 -17.82 23.41
C TYR A 598 20.23 -17.95 22.99
N ASP A 599 21.00 -16.87 23.12
CA ASP A 599 22.43 -16.86 22.82
C ASP A 599 23.22 -17.45 24.00
N VAL A 600 24.19 -18.26 23.65
CA VAL A 600 25.11 -18.92 24.61
C VAL A 600 26.38 -18.09 24.81
N ASP A 601 26.62 -17.08 23.95
CA ASP A 601 27.85 -16.28 23.95
C ASP A 601 27.53 -14.77 23.96
N PRO A 602 28.18 -13.95 24.84
CA PRO A 602 27.89 -12.52 24.99
C PRO A 602 28.44 -11.63 23.86
N THR A 603 28.85 -12.17 22.72
CA THR A 603 29.29 -11.34 21.58
C THR A 603 28.12 -10.68 20.87
N PRO A 604 28.14 -9.35 20.65
CA PRO A 604 27.04 -8.65 20.00
C PRO A 604 26.92 -9.07 18.54
N THR A 605 25.78 -9.62 18.19
CA THR A 605 25.46 -10.01 16.80
C THR A 605 25.08 -8.77 15.99
N PRO A 606 25.60 -8.59 14.76
CA PRO A 606 25.19 -7.51 13.87
C PRO A 606 23.71 -7.67 13.45
N PRO A 607 23.06 -6.60 12.93
CA PRO A 607 21.66 -6.62 12.55
C PRO A 607 21.39 -7.72 11.51
N VAL A 608 20.24 -8.36 11.67
CA VAL A 608 19.80 -9.52 10.88
C VAL A 608 19.64 -9.15 9.42
N HIS A 609 20.63 -9.49 8.62
CA HIS A 609 20.44 -9.65 7.19
C HIS A 609 19.96 -11.06 6.92
N ALA A 610 18.84 -11.22 6.20
CA ALA A 610 18.39 -12.50 5.72
C ALA A 610 19.46 -13.07 4.78
N THR A 611 20.25 -14.03 5.25
CA THR A 611 21.19 -14.75 4.39
C THR A 611 20.40 -15.84 3.68
N LEU A 612 20.06 -15.60 2.42
CA LEU A 612 19.63 -16.64 1.49
C LEU A 612 20.86 -17.54 1.23
N THR A 613 20.94 -18.67 1.92
CA THR A 613 21.87 -19.73 1.53
C THR A 613 21.11 -20.65 0.58
N VAL A 614 21.28 -20.41 -0.72
CA VAL A 614 20.90 -21.35 -1.76
C VAL A 614 21.99 -22.41 -1.80
N GLN A 615 21.69 -23.67 -1.43
CA GLN A 615 22.47 -24.84 -1.77
C GLN A 615 21.90 -25.54 -2.98
#